data_d1d1d94802d2e7535a67abaf857c434b
#
_entry.id   d1d1d94802d2e7535a67abaf857c434b
#
_cell.length_a   1.000
_cell.length_b   1.000
_cell.length_c   1.000
_cell.angle_alpha   90.00
_cell.angle_beta   90.00
_cell.angle_gamma   90.00
#
_symmetry.space_group_name_H-M   'P 1'
#
loop_
_entity.id
_entity.type
_entity.pdbx_description
1 polymer ?
#
loop_
_entity_poly.entity_id
_entity_poly.type
_entity_poly.pdbx_seq_one_letter_code
_entity_poly.pdbx_strand_id
1 'polypeptide(L)'
;FCGCSTEFGGAPNTHTCPVCTGMPGSLPVLNKQVVEYALAVGLAANCAINSYCKFDRKNYFYPDNPQNYQISQLYLPICHDGWVEIETPVGKKKIGIHEIHMEEDAGKLIHDEWEDCSLVDYNRSGVPLIEIVSEPDMRNGDEVIAYLEKLRLMIQYLGASDCKLQEGSMRADV
;
A
#
# COMPACT_ATOMS: atom_id res chain seq x y z
N PHE A 1 -8.62 -7.22 -0.80
CA PHE A 1 -9.44 -7.18 0.44
C PHE A 1 -10.04 -8.55 0.80
N CYS A 2 -9.85 -9.61 0.00
CA CYS A 2 -10.34 -10.96 0.30
C CYS A 2 -9.50 -11.65 1.40
N GLY A 3 -9.81 -12.92 1.72
CA GLY A 3 -9.08 -13.73 2.69
C GLY A 3 -8.00 -14.65 2.10
N CYS A 4 -7.55 -14.42 0.87
CA CYS A 4 -6.46 -15.19 0.28
C CYS A 4 -5.15 -14.95 1.03
N SER A 5 -4.24 -15.96 1.01
CA SER A 5 -2.93 -15.84 1.64
C SER A 5 -2.12 -14.72 0.99
N THR A 6 -1.44 -13.93 1.83
CA THR A 6 -0.48 -12.91 1.41
C THR A 6 0.97 -13.37 1.60
N GLU A 7 1.17 -14.67 1.88
CA GLU A 7 2.49 -15.24 2.11
C GLU A 7 3.38 -15.10 0.87
N PHE A 8 4.60 -14.60 1.09
CA PHE A 8 5.58 -14.44 0.02
C PHE A 8 6.15 -15.80 -0.43
N GLY A 9 6.44 -15.93 -1.74
CA GLY A 9 7.11 -17.11 -2.29
C GLY A 9 6.19 -18.30 -2.62
N GLY A 10 4.87 -18.13 -2.54
CA GLY A 10 3.93 -19.11 -3.06
C GLY A 10 4.07 -19.32 -4.56
N ALA A 11 3.72 -20.50 -5.07
CA ALA A 11 3.71 -20.76 -6.51
C ALA A 11 2.79 -19.76 -7.23
N PRO A 12 3.13 -19.29 -8.43
CA PRO A 12 2.34 -18.29 -9.14
C PRO A 12 0.86 -18.67 -9.28
N ASN A 13 -0.02 -17.73 -9.06
CA ASN A 13 -1.48 -17.87 -9.22
C ASN A 13 -2.15 -18.93 -8.32
N THR A 14 -1.52 -19.28 -7.18
CA THR A 14 -2.08 -20.26 -6.23
C THR A 14 -2.78 -19.62 -5.03
N HIS A 15 -2.49 -18.35 -4.72
CA HIS A 15 -3.12 -17.58 -3.63
C HIS A 15 -4.17 -16.61 -4.18
N THR A 16 -5.05 -17.10 -5.04
CA THR A 16 -6.04 -16.28 -5.74
C THR A 16 -7.46 -16.80 -5.56
N CYS A 17 -8.43 -15.91 -5.69
CA CYS A 17 -9.85 -16.22 -5.72
C CYS A 17 -10.49 -15.50 -6.94
N PRO A 18 -11.78 -15.74 -7.24
CA PRO A 18 -12.44 -15.05 -8.35
C PRO A 18 -12.36 -13.51 -8.29
N VAL A 19 -12.28 -12.91 -7.10
CA VAL A 19 -12.10 -11.46 -6.96
C VAL A 19 -10.70 -11.03 -7.34
N CYS A 20 -9.66 -11.74 -6.86
CA CYS A 20 -8.26 -11.42 -7.19
C CYS A 20 -7.97 -11.51 -8.68
N THR A 21 -8.66 -12.41 -9.39
CA THR A 21 -8.50 -12.63 -10.83
C THR A 21 -9.48 -11.82 -11.68
N GLY A 22 -10.31 -10.98 -11.08
CA GLY A 22 -11.24 -10.11 -11.80
C GLY A 22 -12.31 -10.87 -12.59
N MET A 23 -12.76 -12.02 -12.09
CA MET A 23 -13.76 -12.82 -12.79
C MET A 23 -15.08 -12.05 -12.97
N PRO A 24 -15.81 -12.25 -14.08
CA PRO A 24 -17.06 -11.55 -14.35
C PRO A 24 -18.05 -11.67 -13.19
N GLY A 25 -18.59 -10.54 -12.75
CA GLY A 25 -19.58 -10.47 -11.66
C GLY A 25 -18.99 -10.47 -10.25
N SER A 26 -17.68 -10.67 -10.08
CA SER A 26 -17.02 -10.53 -8.78
C SER A 26 -16.66 -9.08 -8.49
N LEU A 27 -16.88 -8.64 -7.25
CA LEU A 27 -16.53 -7.31 -6.78
C LEU A 27 -15.78 -7.41 -5.44
N PRO A 28 -14.77 -6.56 -5.21
CA PRO A 28 -14.08 -6.51 -3.93
C PRO A 28 -15.04 -6.03 -2.81
N VAL A 29 -14.86 -6.62 -1.63
CA VAL A 29 -15.58 -6.23 -0.41
C VAL A 29 -14.54 -5.85 0.64
N LEU A 30 -14.74 -4.70 1.28
CA LEU A 30 -13.83 -4.18 2.28
C LEU A 30 -13.60 -5.16 3.44
N ASN A 31 -12.34 -5.42 3.74
CA ASN A 31 -11.93 -6.23 4.87
C ASN A 31 -11.77 -5.34 6.12
N LYS A 32 -12.46 -5.69 7.20
CA LYS A 32 -12.41 -4.95 8.47
C LYS A 32 -10.98 -4.79 9.01
N GLN A 33 -10.17 -5.83 8.92
CA GLN A 33 -8.78 -5.81 9.41
C GLN A 33 -7.93 -4.74 8.71
N VAL A 34 -8.17 -4.49 7.42
CA VAL A 34 -7.48 -3.44 6.66
C VAL A 34 -7.79 -2.06 7.21
N VAL A 35 -9.06 -1.82 7.55
CA VAL A 35 -9.49 -0.56 8.17
C VAL A 35 -8.82 -0.38 9.54
N GLU A 36 -8.78 -1.43 10.35
CA GLU A 36 -8.15 -1.40 11.67
C GLU A 36 -6.65 -1.09 11.57
N TYR A 37 -5.94 -1.68 10.61
CA TYR A 37 -4.53 -1.37 10.35
C TYR A 37 -4.33 0.08 9.87
N ALA A 38 -5.15 0.54 8.93
CA ALA A 38 -5.07 1.92 8.43
C ALA A 38 -5.31 2.94 9.55
N LEU A 39 -6.29 2.70 10.42
CA LEU A 39 -6.57 3.54 11.58
C LEU A 39 -5.41 3.53 12.58
N ALA A 40 -4.84 2.36 12.87
CA ALA A 40 -3.70 2.24 13.79
C ALA A 40 -2.48 3.01 13.27
N VAL A 41 -2.18 2.88 11.97
CA VAL A 41 -1.08 3.63 11.32
C VAL A 41 -1.36 5.13 11.34
N GLY A 42 -2.58 5.55 11.00
CA GLY A 42 -2.97 6.96 11.03
C GLY A 42 -2.85 7.59 12.41
N LEU A 43 -3.32 6.91 13.45
CA LEU A 43 -3.20 7.38 14.83
C LEU A 43 -1.74 7.48 15.29
N ALA A 44 -0.91 6.48 14.96
CA ALA A 44 0.51 6.50 15.29
C ALA A 44 1.28 7.60 14.54
N ALA A 45 0.81 7.97 13.36
CA ALA A 45 1.33 9.06 12.54
C ALA A 45 0.70 10.43 12.85
N ASN A 46 -0.01 10.56 13.99
CA ASN A 46 -0.67 11.78 14.43
C ASN A 46 -1.66 12.38 13.41
N CYS A 47 -2.26 11.56 12.57
CA CYS A 47 -3.24 12.00 11.58
C CYS A 47 -4.61 12.29 12.22
N ALA A 48 -5.35 13.20 11.61
CA ALA A 48 -6.78 13.31 11.78
C ALA A 48 -7.47 12.15 11.05
N ILE A 49 -8.51 11.57 11.66
CA ILE A 49 -9.28 10.46 11.09
C ILE A 49 -10.57 10.99 10.50
N ASN A 50 -10.85 10.66 9.25
CA ASN A 50 -12.11 10.96 8.61
C ASN A 50 -13.20 9.98 9.07
N SER A 51 -14.24 10.48 9.70
CA SER A 51 -15.42 9.69 10.06
C SER A 51 -16.28 9.28 8.84
N TYR A 52 -16.08 9.95 7.71
CA TYR A 52 -16.68 9.66 6.42
C TYR A 52 -15.61 9.59 5.35
N CYS A 53 -15.36 8.41 4.85
CA CYS A 53 -14.46 8.16 3.73
C CYS A 53 -15.13 7.25 2.71
N LYS A 54 -14.62 7.21 1.49
CA LYS A 54 -15.14 6.35 0.44
C LYS A 54 -14.03 5.82 -0.43
N PHE A 55 -14.32 4.70 -1.10
CA PHE A 55 -13.47 4.20 -2.17
C PHE A 55 -13.90 4.75 -3.52
N ASP A 56 -12.91 4.95 -4.37
CA ASP A 56 -13.04 5.35 -5.75
C ASP A 56 -12.44 4.26 -6.65
N ARG A 57 -12.73 4.27 -7.94
CA ARG A 57 -12.12 3.39 -8.93
C ARG A 57 -11.14 4.17 -9.77
N LYS A 58 -9.86 3.79 -9.70
CA LYS A 58 -8.82 4.24 -10.62
C LYS A 58 -8.84 3.31 -11.84
N ASN A 59 -9.47 3.74 -12.91
CA ASN A 59 -9.67 2.91 -14.10
C ASN A 59 -8.46 2.97 -15.02
N TYR A 60 -7.86 1.82 -15.29
CA TYR A 60 -6.80 1.64 -16.28
C TYR A 60 -6.68 0.19 -16.73
N PHE A 61 -6.14 -0.03 -17.94
CA PHE A 61 -5.94 -1.35 -18.52
C PHE A 61 -4.47 -1.69 -18.48
N TYR A 62 -4.14 -2.74 -17.73
CA TYR A 62 -2.80 -3.31 -17.71
C TYR A 62 -2.88 -4.80 -17.36
N PRO A 63 -1.94 -5.65 -17.84
CA PRO A 63 -2.03 -7.10 -17.63
C PRO A 63 -2.08 -7.53 -16.17
N ASP A 64 -1.47 -6.80 -15.26
CA ASP A 64 -1.45 -7.06 -13.82
C ASP A 64 -2.70 -6.56 -13.07
N ASN A 65 -3.59 -5.85 -13.77
CA ASN A 65 -4.83 -5.31 -13.23
C ASN A 65 -6.04 -6.03 -13.85
N PRO A 66 -6.39 -7.25 -13.37
CA PRO A 66 -7.32 -8.13 -14.06
C PRO A 66 -8.76 -7.61 -14.13
N GLN A 67 -9.15 -6.73 -13.20
CA GLN A 67 -10.47 -6.12 -13.17
C GLN A 67 -10.55 -4.78 -13.93
N ASN A 68 -9.42 -4.30 -14.50
CA ASN A 68 -9.29 -3.06 -15.25
C ASN A 68 -9.58 -1.78 -14.42
N TYR A 69 -9.62 -1.88 -13.12
CA TYR A 69 -9.64 -0.76 -12.18
C TYR A 69 -8.93 -1.16 -10.89
N GLN A 70 -8.41 -0.19 -10.19
CA GLN A 70 -7.85 -0.32 -8.85
C GLN A 70 -8.78 0.39 -7.86
N ILE A 71 -9.16 -0.29 -6.79
CA ILE A 71 -9.84 0.36 -5.68
C ILE A 71 -8.81 1.21 -4.93
N SER A 72 -9.14 2.47 -4.70
CA SER A 72 -8.31 3.44 -3.99
C SER A 72 -9.19 4.49 -3.31
N GLN A 73 -8.62 5.49 -2.67
CA GLN A 73 -9.33 6.61 -2.07
C GLN A 73 -8.72 7.92 -2.61
N LEU A 74 -9.34 8.51 -3.63
CA LEU A 74 -8.81 9.70 -4.32
C LEU A 74 -9.17 11.03 -3.63
N TYR A 75 -10.37 11.13 -3.06
CA TYR A 75 -10.91 12.41 -2.59
C TYR A 75 -11.24 12.43 -1.11
N LEU A 76 -11.49 11.27 -0.52
CA LEU A 76 -11.87 11.14 0.88
C LEU A 76 -11.06 10.00 1.52
N PRO A 77 -9.77 10.24 1.77
CA PRO A 77 -8.89 9.26 2.40
C PRO A 77 -9.34 8.98 3.84
N ILE A 78 -8.89 7.87 4.40
CA ILE A 78 -9.22 7.51 5.78
C ILE A 78 -8.54 8.44 6.79
N CYS A 79 -7.33 8.93 6.50
CA CYS A 79 -6.57 9.81 7.39
C CYS A 79 -5.95 10.97 6.62
N HIS A 80 -5.72 12.10 7.30
CA HIS A 80 -5.08 13.29 6.73
C HIS A 80 -4.37 14.13 7.79
N ASP A 81 -3.56 15.12 7.37
CA ASP A 81 -2.91 16.13 8.20
C ASP A 81 -2.12 15.53 9.39
N GLY A 82 -1.34 14.49 9.11
CA GLY A 82 -0.48 13.86 10.09
C GLY A 82 0.95 14.41 10.09
N TRP A 83 1.77 13.81 10.93
CA TRP A 83 3.21 14.07 10.96
C TRP A 83 3.97 12.99 11.72
N VAL A 84 5.23 12.82 11.38
CA VAL A 84 6.19 12.04 12.17
C VAL A 84 7.45 12.86 12.43
N GLU A 85 8.08 12.66 13.59
CA GLU A 85 9.35 13.28 13.93
C GLU A 85 10.49 12.32 13.57
N ILE A 86 11.42 12.80 12.77
CA ILE A 86 12.64 12.10 12.40
C ILE A 86 13.84 12.70 13.12
N GLU A 87 14.88 11.88 13.32
CA GLU A 87 16.17 12.32 13.84
C GLU A 87 17.17 12.41 12.70
N THR A 88 17.84 13.54 12.60
CA THR A 88 18.86 13.80 11.59
C THR A 88 20.17 14.23 12.27
N PRO A 89 21.30 14.19 11.58
CA PRO A 89 22.57 14.68 12.13
C PRO A 89 22.53 16.14 12.63
N VAL A 90 21.58 16.93 12.14
CA VAL A 90 21.43 18.36 12.51
C VAL A 90 20.29 18.59 13.50
N GLY A 91 19.66 17.54 14.01
CA GLY A 91 18.60 17.62 15.01
C GLY A 91 17.29 16.96 14.56
N LYS A 92 16.26 17.16 15.38
CA LYS A 92 14.92 16.62 15.13
C LYS A 92 14.17 17.48 14.13
N LYS A 93 13.40 16.82 13.25
CA LYS A 93 12.57 17.47 12.25
C LYS A 93 11.22 16.77 12.14
N LYS A 94 10.15 17.54 12.05
CA LYS A 94 8.83 17.01 11.72
C LYS A 94 8.67 16.94 10.20
N ILE A 95 8.19 15.79 9.73
CA ILE A 95 7.78 15.58 8.34
C ILE A 95 6.26 15.42 8.36
N GLY A 96 5.58 16.27 7.61
CA GLY A 96 4.14 16.23 7.45
C GLY A 96 3.70 15.02 6.64
N ILE A 97 2.52 14.52 6.96
CA ILE A 97 1.81 13.51 6.18
C ILE A 97 0.56 14.17 5.65
N HIS A 98 0.48 14.27 4.33
CA HIS A 98 -0.67 14.86 3.65
C HIS A 98 -1.91 14.01 3.85
N GLU A 99 -1.80 12.72 3.53
CA GLU A 99 -2.87 11.75 3.70
C GLU A 99 -2.36 10.31 3.86
N ILE A 100 -3.22 9.47 4.37
CA ILE A 100 -3.09 8.01 4.34
C ILE A 100 -4.38 7.47 3.75
N HIS A 101 -4.27 6.63 2.72
CA HIS A 101 -5.41 5.98 2.11
C HIS A 101 -5.21 4.49 1.90
N MET A 102 -6.32 3.79 1.78
CA MET A 102 -6.35 2.35 1.51
C MET A 102 -6.54 2.11 0.01
N GLU A 103 -5.84 1.13 -0.53
CA GLU A 103 -6.01 0.70 -1.91
C GLU A 103 -5.74 -0.80 -2.09
N GLU A 104 -5.92 -1.30 -3.30
CA GLU A 104 -5.54 -2.66 -3.69
C GLU A 104 -4.21 -2.64 -4.43
N ASP A 105 -3.38 -3.65 -4.20
CA ASP A 105 -2.18 -3.88 -5.01
C ASP A 105 -2.54 -4.56 -6.35
N ALA A 106 -1.70 -4.38 -7.34
CA ALA A 106 -1.78 -5.08 -8.62
C ALA A 106 -1.04 -6.41 -8.59
N GLY A 107 -1.24 -7.25 -9.59
CA GLY A 107 -0.47 -8.45 -9.81
C GLY A 107 1.01 -8.15 -10.08
N LYS A 108 1.80 -9.18 -10.27
CA LYS A 108 3.22 -9.07 -10.62
C LYS A 108 3.42 -9.43 -12.08
N LEU A 109 4.08 -8.55 -12.84
CA LEU A 109 4.54 -8.83 -14.20
C LEU A 109 5.99 -9.29 -14.18
N ILE A 110 6.28 -10.33 -14.94
CA ILE A 110 7.61 -10.83 -15.21
C ILE A 110 7.79 -10.81 -16.72
N HIS A 111 8.65 -9.90 -17.18
CA HIS A 111 9.01 -9.83 -18.61
C HIS A 111 10.07 -10.90 -18.87
N ASP A 112 9.79 -11.78 -19.84
CA ASP A 112 10.75 -12.77 -20.28
C ASP A 112 11.75 -12.09 -21.23
N GLU A 113 13.05 -12.30 -21.00
CA GLU A 113 14.11 -11.72 -21.85
C GLU A 113 14.35 -12.55 -23.13
N TRP A 114 13.86 -13.77 -23.18
CA TRP A 114 14.12 -14.73 -24.24
C TRP A 114 12.90 -14.93 -25.15
N GLU A 115 11.71 -14.75 -24.64
CA GLU A 115 10.45 -14.87 -25.36
C GLU A 115 9.73 -13.52 -25.36
N ASP A 116 9.11 -13.17 -26.48
CA ASP A 116 8.30 -11.95 -26.61
C ASP A 116 6.95 -12.13 -25.86
N CYS A 117 7.05 -12.35 -24.56
CA CYS A 117 5.90 -12.55 -23.69
C CYS A 117 6.12 -11.92 -22.29
N SER A 118 5.03 -11.74 -21.57
CA SER A 118 5.02 -11.37 -20.17
C SER A 118 4.19 -12.38 -19.38
N LEU A 119 4.77 -12.91 -18.31
CA LEU A 119 4.08 -13.77 -17.36
C LEU A 119 3.41 -12.92 -16.30
N VAL A 120 2.22 -13.31 -15.86
CA VAL A 120 1.44 -12.59 -14.85
C VAL A 120 1.19 -13.50 -13.67
N ASP A 121 1.59 -13.03 -12.48
CA ASP A 121 1.28 -13.66 -11.21
C ASP A 121 0.30 -12.78 -10.42
N TYR A 122 -0.91 -13.29 -10.20
CA TYR A 122 -1.98 -12.60 -9.48
C TYR A 122 -1.98 -12.86 -7.96
N ASN A 123 -0.99 -13.54 -7.39
CA ASN A 123 -0.95 -13.76 -5.94
C ASN A 123 -0.96 -12.46 -5.13
N ARG A 124 -0.40 -11.37 -5.70
CA ARG A 124 -0.42 -10.04 -5.08
C ARG A 124 -1.67 -9.22 -5.43
N SER A 125 -2.41 -9.59 -6.46
CA SER A 125 -3.58 -8.84 -6.93
C SER A 125 -4.65 -8.75 -5.84
N GLY A 126 -5.12 -7.53 -5.57
CA GLY A 126 -6.12 -7.27 -4.54
C GLY A 126 -5.60 -7.38 -3.09
N VAL A 127 -4.30 -7.59 -2.88
CA VAL A 127 -3.69 -7.48 -1.55
C VAL A 127 -3.88 -6.05 -1.04
N PRO A 128 -4.36 -5.87 0.20
CA PRO A 128 -4.56 -4.54 0.75
C PRO A 128 -3.25 -3.77 0.88
N LEU A 129 -3.28 -2.53 0.49
CA LEU A 129 -2.17 -1.60 0.51
C LEU A 129 -2.58 -0.35 1.27
N ILE A 130 -1.69 0.18 2.11
CA ILE A 130 -1.80 1.49 2.72
C ILE A 130 -0.76 2.38 2.05
N GLU A 131 -1.21 3.44 1.40
CA GLU A 131 -0.34 4.47 0.86
C GLU A 131 -0.26 5.65 1.83
N ILE A 132 0.97 6.07 2.15
CA ILE A 132 1.27 7.20 3.02
C ILE A 132 1.90 8.28 2.15
N VAL A 133 1.19 9.38 1.96
CA VAL A 133 1.65 10.52 1.16
C VAL A 133 2.22 11.58 2.09
N SER A 134 3.53 11.86 1.97
CA SER A 134 4.18 12.90 2.77
C SER A 134 3.96 14.29 2.19
N GLU A 135 4.05 15.31 3.04
CA GLU A 135 4.25 16.69 2.57
C GLU A 135 5.68 16.84 2.01
N PRO A 136 5.91 17.83 1.12
CA PRO A 136 7.22 18.02 0.49
C PRO A 136 8.22 18.68 1.46
N ASP A 137 8.40 18.12 2.63
CA ASP A 137 9.23 18.69 3.70
C ASP A 137 10.69 18.20 3.65
N MET A 138 10.93 17.02 3.09
CA MET A 138 12.26 16.43 2.99
C MET A 138 13.11 17.16 1.93
N ARG A 139 14.41 17.37 2.23
CA ARG A 139 15.33 18.18 1.41
C ARG A 139 16.59 17.45 0.98
N ASN A 140 16.84 16.27 1.51
CA ASN A 140 18.02 15.47 1.19
C ASN A 140 17.76 13.99 1.47
N GLY A 141 18.68 13.12 1.00
CA GLY A 141 18.57 11.68 1.12
C GLY A 141 18.59 11.17 2.57
N ASP A 142 19.31 11.83 3.46
CA ASP A 142 19.38 11.41 4.87
C ASP A 142 18.01 11.58 5.56
N GLU A 143 17.30 12.65 5.25
CA GLU A 143 15.94 12.87 5.75
C GLU A 143 14.94 11.82 5.22
N VAL A 144 15.08 11.44 3.93
CA VAL A 144 14.26 10.39 3.32
C VAL A 144 14.51 9.05 4.00
N ILE A 145 15.77 8.68 4.20
CA ILE A 145 16.15 7.44 4.88
C ILE A 145 15.60 7.43 6.31
N ALA A 146 15.81 8.50 7.07
CA ALA A 146 15.31 8.61 8.44
C ALA A 146 13.78 8.51 8.52
N TYR A 147 13.07 9.11 7.55
CA TYR A 147 11.62 9.04 7.46
C TYR A 147 11.15 7.61 7.16
N LEU A 148 11.73 6.94 6.17
CA LEU A 148 11.37 5.57 5.82
C LEU A 148 11.67 4.58 6.97
N GLU A 149 12.81 4.74 7.65
CA GLU A 149 13.15 3.92 8.82
C GLU A 149 12.16 4.15 9.97
N LYS A 150 11.75 5.39 10.21
CA LYS A 150 10.75 5.73 11.22
C LYS A 150 9.41 5.07 10.92
N LEU A 151 8.91 5.19 9.69
CA LEU A 151 7.68 4.55 9.26
C LEU A 151 7.77 3.02 9.35
N ARG A 152 8.85 2.43 8.87
CA ARG A 152 9.09 0.98 8.94
C ARG A 152 8.96 0.46 10.36
N LEU A 153 9.68 1.06 11.30
CA LEU A 153 9.64 0.65 12.70
C LEU A 153 8.24 0.79 13.29
N MET A 154 7.59 1.91 13.05
CA MET A 154 6.24 2.18 13.54
C MET A 154 5.25 1.13 13.03
N ILE A 155 5.24 0.85 11.73
CA ILE A 155 4.32 -0.11 11.10
C ILE A 155 4.59 -1.54 11.57
N GLN A 156 5.87 -1.91 11.74
CA GLN A 156 6.25 -3.22 12.30
C GLN A 156 5.78 -3.38 13.76
N TYR A 157 5.95 -2.37 14.60
CA TYR A 157 5.46 -2.40 15.99
C TYR A 157 3.94 -2.49 16.08
N LEU A 158 3.21 -1.92 15.14
CA LEU A 158 1.76 -2.03 15.04
C LEU A 158 1.30 -3.40 14.52
N GLY A 159 2.20 -4.20 13.96
CA GLY A 159 1.87 -5.48 13.35
C GLY A 159 1.08 -5.36 12.06
N ALA A 160 1.06 -4.18 11.42
CA ALA A 160 0.32 -3.95 10.18
C ALA A 160 1.05 -4.49 8.94
N SER A 161 2.39 -4.52 8.96
CA SER A 161 3.23 -5.10 7.91
C SER A 161 4.59 -5.50 8.49
N ASP A 162 5.26 -6.45 7.84
CA ASP A 162 6.66 -6.79 8.11
C ASP A 162 7.65 -5.82 7.44
N CYS A 163 7.16 -4.97 6.53
CA CYS A 163 7.91 -3.92 5.84
C CYS A 163 9.21 -4.39 5.17
N LYS A 164 9.20 -5.58 4.58
CA LYS A 164 10.35 -6.13 3.86
C LYS A 164 10.42 -5.57 2.44
N LEU A 165 11.39 -4.72 2.18
CA LEU A 165 11.61 -4.11 0.86
C LEU A 165 11.88 -5.15 -0.23
N GLN A 166 12.68 -6.17 0.07
CA GLN A 166 13.04 -7.24 -0.88
C GLN A 166 11.87 -8.16 -1.25
N GLU A 167 10.83 -8.21 -0.43
CA GLU A 167 9.61 -8.98 -0.68
C GLU A 167 8.47 -8.09 -1.23
N GLY A 168 8.71 -6.77 -1.33
CA GLY A 168 7.73 -5.81 -1.82
C GLY A 168 6.64 -5.45 -0.81
N SER A 169 6.81 -5.84 0.49
CA SER A 169 5.87 -5.46 1.56
C SER A 169 5.95 -3.97 1.92
N MET A 170 7.03 -3.30 1.52
CA MET A 170 7.19 -1.84 1.60
C MET A 170 7.82 -1.35 0.30
N ARG A 171 7.30 -0.25 -0.24
CA ARG A 171 7.84 0.43 -1.42
C ARG A 171 7.88 1.93 -1.14
N ALA A 172 8.76 2.66 -1.78
CA ALA A 172 8.87 4.10 -1.65
C ALA A 172 9.20 4.72 -3.01
N ASP A 173 8.40 5.68 -3.41
CA ASP A 173 8.65 6.55 -4.55
C ASP A 173 9.21 7.88 -4.02
N VAL A 174 10.38 8.31 -4.54
CA VAL A 174 11.14 9.46 -4.03
C VAL A 174 11.43 10.45 -5.15
#